data_bcdfbb2d2f37391d8a7d99ae9a712dac
#
_entry.id   bcdfbb2d2f37391d8a7d99ae9a712dac
#
_cell.length_a   1.000
_cell.length_b   1.000
_cell.length_c   1.000
_cell.angle_alpha   90.00
_cell.angle_beta   90.00
_cell.angle_gamma   90.00
#
_symmetry.space_group_name_H-M   'P 1'
#
loop_
_entity.id
_entity.type
_entity.pdbx_description
1 polymer ?
#
loop_
_entity_poly.entity_id
_entity_poly.type
_entity_poly.pdbx_seq_one_letter_code
_entity_poly.pdbx_strand_id
1 'polypeptide(L)'
;DAGPLFAEQQSTENRFSETWEDDDIESGTIYVLRSLSEHPFVAEHRELIHKIGVTGGKVDARIANAAHDATYLLADVEVVATYKLAGINRRKLEALFHRIFAPAQLELTIQDRFGHPVKPREWFLVPLHVIDEAVQRIRDGSITDATYEPKTARLVN
;
A
#
# COMPACT_ATOMS: atom_id res chain seq x y z
N ASP A 1 3.06 8.81 18.06
CA ASP A 1 2.61 7.44 17.93
C ASP A 1 1.19 7.39 17.38
N ALA A 2 0.99 6.60 16.33
CA ALA A 2 -0.32 6.45 15.71
C ALA A 2 -1.25 5.51 16.48
N GLY A 3 -0.84 5.01 17.63
CA GLY A 3 -1.58 4.01 18.36
C GLY A 3 -1.45 2.63 17.73
N PRO A 4 -2.15 1.64 18.23
CA PRO A 4 -2.01 0.29 17.69
C PRO A 4 -2.56 0.21 16.27
N LEU A 5 -1.85 -0.51 15.41
CA LEU A 5 -2.27 -0.74 14.03
C LEU A 5 -3.33 -1.83 13.93
N PHE A 6 -3.36 -2.73 14.90
CA PHE A 6 -4.22 -3.91 14.85
C PHE A 6 -5.24 -3.86 15.98
N ALA A 7 -6.52 -3.95 15.61
CA ALA A 7 -7.60 -3.97 16.58
C ALA A 7 -7.63 -5.26 17.40
N GLU A 8 -6.99 -6.32 16.94
CA GLU A 8 -6.98 -7.57 17.67
C GLU A 8 -6.29 -7.48 19.01
N GLN A 9 -5.57 -6.42 19.28
CA GLN A 9 -4.97 -6.18 20.58
C GLN A 9 -6.00 -5.83 21.63
N GLN A 10 -7.22 -5.57 21.20
CA GLN A 10 -8.34 -5.28 22.09
C GLN A 10 -9.15 -6.54 22.31
N SER A 11 -9.93 -6.56 23.38
CA SER A 11 -10.79 -7.71 23.63
C SER A 11 -11.87 -7.82 22.57
N THR A 12 -12.39 -9.02 22.35
CA THR A 12 -13.42 -9.27 21.36
C THR A 12 -14.68 -8.45 21.62
N GLU A 13 -15.05 -8.29 22.87
CA GLU A 13 -16.23 -7.48 23.23
C GLU A 13 -16.06 -6.04 22.78
N ASN A 14 -14.86 -5.49 22.92
CA ASN A 14 -14.60 -4.10 22.53
C ASN A 14 -14.58 -3.90 21.04
N ARG A 15 -14.31 -4.94 20.26
CA ARG A 15 -14.23 -4.81 18.80
C ARG A 15 -15.55 -4.40 18.18
N PHE A 16 -16.66 -4.77 18.80
CA PHE A 16 -17.99 -4.47 18.28
C PHE A 16 -18.67 -3.36 19.05
N SER A 17 -17.90 -2.58 19.82
CA SER A 17 -18.40 -1.43 20.54
C SER A 17 -18.14 -0.16 19.75
N GLU A 18 -18.50 0.98 20.35
CA GLU A 18 -18.26 2.29 19.75
C GLU A 18 -16.80 2.63 19.54
N THR A 19 -15.84 1.79 19.99
CA THR A 19 -14.42 2.01 19.73
C THR A 19 -14.00 1.68 18.30
N TRP A 20 -14.84 0.96 17.55
CA TRP A 20 -14.57 0.71 16.15
C TRP A 20 -14.74 1.98 15.34
N GLU A 21 -13.77 2.24 14.47
CA GLU A 21 -13.84 3.34 13.51
C GLU A 21 -14.34 2.80 12.16
N ASP A 22 -14.80 3.71 11.28
CA ASP A 22 -15.31 3.32 9.97
C ASP A 22 -14.29 2.57 9.13
N ASP A 23 -13.00 2.88 9.32
CA ASP A 23 -11.92 2.25 8.56
C ASP A 23 -11.37 0.99 9.22
N ASP A 24 -11.93 0.57 10.34
CA ASP A 24 -11.50 -0.68 10.98
C ASP A 24 -12.01 -1.87 10.20
N ILE A 25 -11.14 -2.85 10.01
CA ILE A 25 -11.42 -4.05 9.23
C ILE A 25 -11.09 -5.27 10.08
N GLU A 26 -12.07 -6.15 10.29
CA GLU A 26 -11.86 -7.36 11.07
C GLU A 26 -10.82 -8.27 10.39
N SER A 27 -10.88 -8.36 9.07
CA SER A 27 -9.96 -9.15 8.28
C SER A 27 -9.71 -8.41 6.98
N GLY A 28 -8.47 -8.05 6.72
CA GLY A 28 -8.11 -7.28 5.54
C GLY A 28 -6.95 -7.86 4.77
N THR A 29 -6.73 -7.32 3.58
CA THR A 29 -5.64 -7.74 2.71
C THR A 29 -4.81 -6.54 2.31
N ILE A 30 -3.50 -6.64 2.53
CA ILE A 30 -2.53 -5.75 1.88
C ILE A 30 -2.24 -6.38 0.53
N TYR A 31 -2.32 -5.60 -0.54
CA TYR A 31 -1.99 -6.11 -1.87
C TYR A 31 -0.92 -5.24 -2.50
N VAL A 32 -0.02 -5.88 -3.24
CA VAL A 32 1.07 -5.20 -3.94
C VAL A 32 0.89 -5.44 -5.42
N LEU A 33 0.89 -4.37 -6.19
CA LEU A 33 0.63 -4.41 -7.62
C LEU A 33 1.84 -3.94 -8.41
N ARG A 34 2.01 -4.52 -9.59
CA ARG A 34 2.96 -4.08 -10.61
C ARG A 34 2.16 -3.51 -11.77
N SER A 35 2.61 -2.39 -12.33
CA SER A 35 1.93 -1.78 -13.47
C SER A 35 2.36 -2.43 -14.78
N LEU A 36 1.40 -2.61 -15.68
CA LEU A 36 1.66 -3.04 -17.05
C LEU A 36 1.67 -1.84 -18.00
N SER A 37 1.80 -0.62 -17.48
CA SER A 37 1.88 0.59 -18.27
C SER A 37 3.07 0.55 -19.21
N GLU A 38 2.88 1.07 -20.43
CA GLU A 38 3.96 1.20 -21.40
C GLU A 38 4.64 2.58 -21.34
N HIS A 39 4.26 3.41 -20.36
CA HIS A 39 4.97 4.66 -20.11
C HIS A 39 6.46 4.37 -19.96
N PRO A 40 7.35 5.08 -20.68
CA PRO A 40 8.79 4.72 -20.70
C PRO A 40 9.43 4.55 -19.33
N PHE A 41 9.15 5.44 -18.40
CA PHE A 41 9.72 5.35 -17.07
C PHE A 41 9.22 4.11 -16.33
N VAL A 42 7.93 3.84 -16.43
CA VAL A 42 7.32 2.67 -15.76
C VAL A 42 7.85 1.37 -16.39
N ALA A 43 7.91 1.32 -17.72
CA ALA A 43 8.40 0.13 -18.40
C ALA A 43 9.86 -0.16 -18.06
N GLU A 44 10.68 0.88 -17.96
CA GLU A 44 12.10 0.73 -17.64
C GLU A 44 12.32 0.24 -16.21
N HIS A 45 11.47 0.67 -15.27
CA HIS A 45 11.64 0.37 -13.85
C HIS A 45 10.55 -0.58 -13.32
N ARG A 46 9.90 -1.34 -14.19
CA ARG A 46 8.75 -2.15 -13.83
C ARG A 46 9.00 -3.09 -12.65
N GLU A 47 10.20 -3.64 -12.55
CA GLU A 47 10.53 -4.58 -11.47
C GLU A 47 10.63 -3.90 -10.10
N LEU A 48 10.79 -2.57 -10.06
CA LEU A 48 10.92 -1.83 -8.81
C LEU A 48 9.69 -1.02 -8.45
N ILE A 49 8.82 -0.73 -9.43
CA ILE A 49 7.66 0.12 -9.19
C ILE A 49 6.49 -0.73 -8.71
N HIS A 50 6.05 -0.46 -7.48
CA HIS A 50 4.94 -1.20 -6.87
C HIS A 50 3.93 -0.25 -6.25
N LYS A 51 2.65 -0.61 -6.38
CA LYS A 51 1.58 0.06 -5.65
C LYS A 51 1.23 -0.80 -4.46
N ILE A 52 1.04 -0.16 -3.31
CA ILE A 52 0.66 -0.84 -2.09
C ILE A 52 -0.74 -0.37 -1.70
N GLY A 53 -1.67 -1.30 -1.55
CA GLY A 53 -3.02 -0.96 -1.16
C GLY A 53 -3.54 -1.86 -0.05
N VAL A 54 -4.63 -1.43 0.58
CA VAL A 54 -5.27 -2.19 1.66
C VAL A 54 -6.76 -2.25 1.37
N THR A 55 -7.34 -3.42 1.48
CA THR A 55 -8.77 -3.59 1.26
C THR A 55 -9.35 -4.61 2.24
N GLY A 56 -10.62 -4.38 2.64
CA GLY A 56 -11.40 -5.37 3.38
C GLY A 56 -12.19 -6.28 2.47
N GLY A 57 -12.22 -5.99 1.18
CA GLY A 57 -12.93 -6.79 0.18
C GLY A 57 -11.98 -7.60 -0.68
N LYS A 58 -12.44 -7.90 -1.88
CA LYS A 58 -11.63 -8.66 -2.83
C LYS A 58 -10.69 -7.74 -3.62
N VAL A 59 -9.44 -8.16 -3.77
CA VAL A 59 -8.46 -7.41 -4.54
C VAL A 59 -8.93 -7.28 -6.00
N ASP A 60 -9.48 -8.32 -6.59
CA ASP A 60 -9.98 -8.28 -7.97
C ASP A 60 -10.98 -7.16 -8.20
N ALA A 61 -11.86 -6.91 -7.22
CA ALA A 61 -12.83 -5.83 -7.33
C ALA A 61 -12.16 -4.46 -7.30
N ARG A 62 -11.09 -4.32 -6.54
CA ARG A 62 -10.37 -3.05 -6.42
C ARG A 62 -9.63 -2.67 -7.69
N ILE A 63 -9.16 -3.66 -8.45
CA ILE A 63 -8.33 -3.41 -9.63
C ILE A 63 -9.10 -3.56 -10.95
N ALA A 64 -10.40 -3.84 -10.90
CA ALA A 64 -11.19 -4.18 -12.09
C ALA A 64 -11.15 -3.11 -13.18
N ASN A 65 -11.04 -1.83 -12.83
CA ASN A 65 -11.03 -0.73 -13.78
C ASN A 65 -9.68 -0.01 -13.85
N ALA A 66 -8.59 -0.71 -13.50
CA ALA A 66 -7.26 -0.09 -13.42
C ALA A 66 -6.86 0.60 -14.74
N ALA A 67 -7.19 0.02 -15.88
CA ALA A 67 -6.82 0.59 -17.18
C ALA A 67 -7.45 1.95 -17.44
N HIS A 68 -8.53 2.29 -16.73
CA HIS A 68 -9.25 3.54 -16.92
C HIS A 68 -9.10 4.50 -15.75
N ASP A 69 -8.23 4.18 -14.79
CA ASP A 69 -8.07 4.96 -13.58
C ASP A 69 -6.64 5.51 -13.49
N ALA A 70 -6.52 6.84 -13.42
CA ALA A 70 -5.19 7.48 -13.37
C ALA A 70 -4.41 7.10 -12.12
N THR A 71 -5.08 6.77 -11.02
CA THR A 71 -4.39 6.31 -9.81
C THR A 71 -3.76 4.93 -10.00
N TYR A 72 -4.15 4.22 -11.06
CA TYR A 72 -3.53 2.97 -11.50
C TYR A 72 -2.69 3.17 -12.76
N LEU A 73 -2.27 4.42 -13.04
CA LEU A 73 -1.45 4.79 -14.19
C LEU A 73 -2.14 4.52 -15.53
N LEU A 74 -3.48 4.46 -15.54
CA LEU A 74 -4.28 4.16 -16.73
C LEU A 74 -3.83 2.89 -17.43
N ALA A 75 -3.48 1.85 -16.67
CA ALA A 75 -3.00 0.59 -17.21
C ALA A 75 -3.45 -0.57 -16.35
N ASP A 76 -3.53 -1.74 -16.96
CA ASP A 76 -3.77 -2.95 -16.20
C ASP A 76 -2.63 -3.18 -15.22
N VAL A 77 -2.90 -3.96 -14.19
CA VAL A 77 -1.95 -4.25 -13.15
C VAL A 77 -1.87 -5.75 -12.92
N GLU A 78 -0.77 -6.16 -12.33
CA GLU A 78 -0.53 -7.54 -11.94
C GLU A 78 -0.40 -7.59 -10.43
N VAL A 79 -1.13 -8.50 -9.78
CA VAL A 79 -1.00 -8.70 -8.33
C VAL A 79 0.25 -9.53 -8.08
N VAL A 80 1.26 -8.96 -7.45
CA VAL A 80 2.52 -9.66 -7.21
C VAL A 80 2.64 -10.21 -5.80
N ALA A 81 1.85 -9.70 -4.85
CA ALA A 81 1.83 -10.23 -3.50
C ALA A 81 0.54 -9.82 -2.79
N THR A 82 0.08 -10.66 -1.89
CA THR A 82 -1.03 -10.34 -0.97
C THR A 82 -0.69 -10.83 0.41
N TYR A 83 -1.15 -10.10 1.43
CA TYR A 83 -0.91 -10.44 2.83
C TYR A 83 -2.22 -10.29 3.60
N LYS A 84 -2.62 -11.33 4.30
CA LYS A 84 -3.82 -11.30 5.13
C LYS A 84 -3.49 -10.82 6.52
N LEU A 85 -4.27 -9.87 7.03
CA LEU A 85 -4.10 -9.35 8.38
C LEU A 85 -5.47 -9.28 9.05
N ALA A 86 -5.49 -9.48 10.37
CA ALA A 86 -6.71 -9.39 11.16
C ALA A 86 -6.71 -8.10 11.98
N GLY A 87 -7.89 -7.53 12.17
CA GLY A 87 -8.08 -6.43 13.09
C GLY A 87 -7.26 -5.18 12.75
N ILE A 88 -7.28 -4.74 11.50
CA ILE A 88 -6.50 -3.58 11.05
C ILE A 88 -7.38 -2.35 10.88
N ASN A 89 -6.75 -1.18 10.96
CA ASN A 89 -7.37 0.07 10.54
C ASN A 89 -6.75 0.45 9.20
N ARG A 90 -7.57 0.45 8.15
CA ARG A 90 -7.08 0.64 6.78
C ARG A 90 -6.35 1.97 6.61
N ARG A 91 -6.93 3.07 7.11
CA ARG A 91 -6.36 4.39 6.93
C ARG A 91 -5.01 4.52 7.63
N LYS A 92 -4.92 4.00 8.86
CA LYS A 92 -3.66 4.04 9.62
C LYS A 92 -2.58 3.21 8.93
N LEU A 93 -2.96 2.06 8.39
CA LEU A 93 -2.01 1.19 7.72
C LEU A 93 -1.52 1.81 6.41
N GLU A 94 -2.42 2.41 5.64
CA GLU A 94 -2.04 3.12 4.42
C GLU A 94 -1.11 4.30 4.73
N ALA A 95 -1.41 5.05 5.78
CA ALA A 95 -0.56 6.16 6.21
C ALA A 95 0.83 5.68 6.64
N LEU A 96 0.90 4.52 7.28
CA LEU A 96 2.17 3.93 7.68
C LEU A 96 3.03 3.58 6.47
N PHE A 97 2.47 2.91 5.46
CA PHE A 97 3.21 2.60 4.25
C PHE A 97 3.69 3.86 3.54
N HIS A 98 2.85 4.89 3.50
CA HIS A 98 3.22 6.17 2.92
C HIS A 98 4.42 6.78 3.64
N ARG A 99 4.41 6.74 4.97
CA ARG A 99 5.50 7.27 5.76
C ARG A 99 6.79 6.48 5.53
N ILE A 100 6.70 5.15 5.54
CA ILE A 100 7.88 4.29 5.39
C ILE A 100 8.52 4.49 4.02
N PHE A 101 7.73 4.53 2.97
CA PHE A 101 8.24 4.52 1.61
C PHE A 101 8.21 5.89 0.92
N ALA A 102 7.88 6.96 1.66
CA ALA A 102 7.87 8.31 1.10
C ALA A 102 9.15 8.69 0.35
N PRO A 103 10.36 8.32 0.83
CA PRO A 103 11.58 8.66 0.10
C PRO A 103 11.68 8.05 -1.30
N ALA A 104 10.88 7.03 -1.59
CA ALA A 104 10.89 6.36 -2.88
C ALA A 104 9.58 6.52 -3.64
N GLN A 105 8.74 7.48 -3.24
CA GLN A 105 7.46 7.71 -3.92
C GLN A 105 7.68 8.06 -5.38
N LEU A 106 6.88 7.47 -6.26
CA LEU A 106 6.95 7.72 -7.69
C LEU A 106 6.57 9.17 -7.99
N GLU A 107 7.46 9.89 -8.68
CA GLU A 107 7.23 11.27 -9.09
C GLU A 107 6.77 11.28 -10.55
N LEU A 108 5.48 11.09 -10.75
CA LEU A 108 4.90 10.99 -12.09
C LEU A 108 3.55 11.67 -12.10
N THR A 109 3.28 12.45 -13.15
CA THR A 109 1.97 13.05 -13.37
C THR A 109 1.32 12.38 -14.57
N ILE A 110 0.10 11.88 -14.38
CA ILE A 110 -0.69 11.23 -15.42
C ILE A 110 -1.91 12.10 -15.68
N GLN A 111 -2.28 12.28 -16.93
CA GLN A 111 -3.54 12.95 -17.24
C GLN A 111 -4.66 11.90 -17.25
N ASP A 112 -5.74 12.19 -16.53
CA ASP A 112 -6.89 11.30 -16.53
C ASP A 112 -7.61 11.40 -17.90
N ARG A 113 -8.68 10.63 -18.07
CA ARG A 113 -9.42 10.59 -19.35
C ARG A 113 -10.09 11.92 -19.70
N PHE A 114 -10.15 12.86 -18.75
CA PHE A 114 -10.71 14.19 -18.97
C PHE A 114 -9.60 15.24 -19.15
N GLY A 115 -8.34 14.82 -19.21
CA GLY A 115 -7.20 15.71 -19.38
C GLY A 115 -6.72 16.39 -18.10
N HIS A 116 -7.25 15.98 -16.95
CA HIS A 116 -6.83 16.56 -15.66
C HIS A 116 -5.56 15.88 -15.14
N PRO A 117 -4.59 16.64 -14.61
CA PRO A 117 -3.38 16.04 -14.07
C PRO A 117 -3.65 15.33 -12.75
N VAL A 118 -3.11 14.12 -12.62
CA VAL A 118 -3.22 13.30 -11.41
C VAL A 118 -1.82 12.84 -11.04
N LYS A 119 -1.47 12.96 -9.75
CA LYS A 119 -0.23 12.42 -9.22
C LYS A 119 -0.57 11.17 -8.43
N PRO A 120 -0.26 9.98 -8.96
CA PRO A 120 -0.53 8.74 -8.24
C PRO A 120 0.41 8.66 -7.04
N ARG A 121 -0.16 8.60 -5.84
CA ARG A 121 0.63 8.76 -4.60
C ARG A 121 1.02 7.46 -3.94
N GLU A 122 0.45 6.35 -4.41
CA GLU A 122 0.62 5.05 -3.76
C GLU A 122 1.55 4.13 -4.53
N TRP A 123 2.34 4.69 -5.43
CA TRP A 123 3.33 3.95 -6.21
C TRP A 123 4.73 4.32 -5.73
N PHE A 124 5.58 3.32 -5.54
CA PHE A 124 6.90 3.50 -4.94
C PHE A 124 7.94 2.68 -5.70
N LEU A 125 9.16 3.22 -5.80
CA LEU A 125 10.30 2.48 -6.35
C LEU A 125 10.97 1.71 -5.22
N VAL A 126 10.42 0.56 -4.88
CA VAL A 126 10.91 -0.26 -3.78
C VAL A 126 10.86 -1.73 -4.21
N PRO A 127 11.95 -2.49 -4.01
CA PRO A 127 11.94 -3.91 -4.33
C PRO A 127 10.89 -4.65 -3.50
N LEU A 128 10.30 -5.69 -4.09
CA LEU A 128 9.25 -6.45 -3.41
C LEU A 128 9.72 -7.04 -2.08
N HIS A 129 10.98 -7.50 -2.00
CA HIS A 129 11.47 -8.11 -0.76
C HIS A 129 11.50 -7.11 0.40
N VAL A 130 11.67 -5.81 0.11
CA VAL A 130 11.64 -4.78 1.16
C VAL A 130 10.21 -4.54 1.63
N ILE A 131 9.26 -4.56 0.69
CA ILE A 131 7.85 -4.45 1.06
C ILE A 131 7.45 -5.64 1.93
N ASP A 132 7.89 -6.84 1.57
CA ASP A 132 7.64 -8.04 2.36
C ASP A 132 8.22 -7.90 3.77
N GLU A 133 9.44 -7.40 3.88
CA GLU A 133 10.06 -7.16 5.19
C GLU A 133 9.22 -6.18 6.02
N ALA A 134 8.74 -5.10 5.39
CA ALA A 134 7.89 -4.14 6.10
C ALA A 134 6.63 -4.79 6.64
N VAL A 135 5.99 -5.65 5.84
CA VAL A 135 4.78 -6.36 6.29
C VAL A 135 5.10 -7.27 7.47
N GLN A 136 6.20 -8.01 7.41
CA GLN A 136 6.59 -8.89 8.51
C GLN A 136 6.87 -8.09 9.78
N ARG A 137 7.50 -6.94 9.66
CA ARG A 137 7.79 -6.09 10.81
C ARG A 137 6.53 -5.42 11.36
N ILE A 138 5.52 -5.21 10.52
CA ILE A 138 4.21 -4.76 10.99
C ILE A 138 3.56 -5.88 11.82
N ARG A 139 3.64 -7.12 11.35
CA ARG A 139 3.05 -8.27 12.04
C ARG A 139 3.70 -8.52 13.40
N ASP A 140 5.02 -8.36 13.51
CA ASP A 140 5.72 -8.62 14.77
C ASP A 140 5.89 -7.36 15.63
N GLY A 141 5.40 -6.21 15.16
CA GLY A 141 5.43 -4.97 15.93
C GLY A 141 6.76 -4.22 15.89
N SER A 142 7.72 -4.67 15.12
CA SER A 142 9.05 -4.05 15.10
C SER A 142 9.19 -2.91 14.10
N ILE A 143 8.11 -2.55 13.40
CA ILE A 143 8.19 -1.55 12.33
C ILE A 143 8.44 -0.13 12.84
N THR A 144 8.03 0.19 14.04
CA THR A 144 7.98 1.51 14.68
C THR A 144 8.50 2.71 13.88
N ASP A 145 9.79 3.01 13.94
CA ASP A 145 10.35 4.20 13.29
C ASP A 145 11.07 3.90 11.98
N ALA A 146 10.79 2.76 11.37
CA ALA A 146 11.46 2.35 10.15
C ALA A 146 11.12 3.28 8.99
N THR A 147 12.11 3.54 8.15
CA THR A 147 11.98 4.31 6.91
C THR A 147 12.82 3.62 5.85
N TYR A 148 12.34 3.66 4.61
CA TYR A 148 13.08 3.10 3.50
C TYR A 148 14.20 4.05 3.07
N GLU A 149 15.40 3.49 2.87
CA GLU A 149 16.54 4.24 2.38
C GLU A 149 16.85 3.80 0.95
N PRO A 150 16.56 4.67 -0.05
CA PRO A 150 16.75 4.27 -1.45
C PRO A 150 18.19 3.95 -1.83
N LYS A 151 19.16 4.63 -1.22
CA LYS A 151 20.56 4.40 -1.56
C LYS A 151 21.03 2.99 -1.27
N THR A 152 20.54 2.39 -0.20
CA THR A 152 20.94 1.04 0.21
C THR A 152 19.85 0.02 -0.06
N ALA A 153 18.68 0.47 -0.52
CA ALA A 153 17.51 -0.35 -0.81
C ALA A 153 17.11 -1.20 0.39
N ARG A 154 17.02 -0.58 1.57
CA ARG A 154 16.62 -1.30 2.77
C ARG A 154 15.96 -0.39 3.79
N LEU A 155 15.28 -1.01 4.76
CA LEU A 155 14.67 -0.29 5.86
C LEU A 155 15.72 0.06 6.91
N VAL A 156 15.65 1.28 7.42
CA VAL A 156 16.54 1.79 8.46
C VAL A 156 15.69 2.44 9.55
N ASN A 157 16.23 2.44 10.76
CA ASN A 157 15.55 3.09 11.88
C ASN A 157 16.12 4.45 12.18
#